data_907bc99798679bddb5897ad345a32e1d
#
_entry.id   907bc99798679bddb5897ad345a32e1d
#
_cell.length_a   1.000
_cell.length_b   1.000
_cell.length_c   1.000
_cell.angle_alpha   90.00
_cell.angle_beta   90.00
_cell.angle_gamma   90.00
#
_symmetry.space_group_name_H-M   'P 1'
#
loop_
_entity.id
_entity.type
_entity.pdbx_description
1 polymer ?
#
loop_
_entity_poly.entity_id
_entity_poly.type
_entity_poly.pdbx_seq_one_letter_code
_entity_poly.pdbx_strand_id
1 'polypeptide(L)'
;MSKNAAKKPVIAVVGAGPGIGEAVAHRFAAEGFVVALLARTEEALQTMTKNINSDVGTDTAHYYITDLRIEDTVISSFKRIREELGPVNVLVYNAGARRVNGKSLIDTTSEEFENFTKINLFGAFWVSKLVIPDMLAAGKGTILFTSATGALRGMPGLASFSPGKFGLRSLCQIITREYQAKGIHACNIIIDGPVDGKLIGGVMKRQWERTGQKDKAADVEAHLVQPRDLAHTYWFLHMQPRSTWTQELDVRAMKETLFTKL
;
A
#
# COMPACT_ATOMS: atom_id res chain seq x y z
N MET A 1 29.89 -29.87 3.67
CA MET A 1 28.55 -29.69 4.26
C MET A 1 28.07 -28.29 3.87
N SER A 2 27.27 -28.19 2.82
CA SER A 2 26.67 -26.90 2.40
C SER A 2 25.72 -26.44 3.49
N LYS A 3 26.01 -25.33 4.15
CA LYS A 3 25.05 -24.65 5.01
C LYS A 3 23.87 -24.27 4.12
N ASN A 4 22.72 -24.91 4.34
CA ASN A 4 21.45 -24.48 3.77
C ASN A 4 21.23 -23.02 4.22
N ALA A 5 21.61 -22.05 3.39
CA ALA A 5 21.33 -20.65 3.67
C ALA A 5 19.81 -20.53 3.77
N ALA A 6 19.31 -20.11 4.91
CA ALA A 6 17.88 -19.93 5.10
C ALA A 6 17.35 -19.01 3.98
N LYS A 7 16.31 -19.47 3.28
CA LYS A 7 15.70 -18.70 2.19
C LYS A 7 15.25 -17.35 2.73
N LYS A 8 15.65 -16.25 2.09
CA LYS A 8 15.25 -14.90 2.52
C LYS A 8 13.72 -14.77 2.51
N PRO A 9 13.13 -14.05 3.45
CA PRO A 9 11.68 -13.80 3.44
C PRO A 9 11.27 -12.95 2.24
N VAL A 10 10.05 -13.15 1.74
CA VAL A 10 9.51 -12.45 0.57
C VAL A 10 8.45 -11.44 0.99
N ILE A 11 8.58 -10.21 0.51
CA ILE A 11 7.51 -9.20 0.55
C ILE A 11 6.93 -9.00 -0.85
N ALA A 12 5.59 -8.96 -0.96
CA ALA A 12 4.89 -8.51 -2.16
C ALA A 12 4.33 -7.10 -1.93
N VAL A 13 4.78 -6.13 -2.74
CA VAL A 13 4.27 -4.75 -2.74
C VAL A 13 3.34 -4.57 -3.93
N VAL A 14 2.04 -4.65 -3.69
CA VAL A 14 0.99 -4.51 -4.70
C VAL A 14 0.60 -3.04 -4.84
N GLY A 15 0.72 -2.51 -6.04
CA GLY A 15 0.64 -1.06 -6.29
C GLY A 15 1.99 -0.38 -6.03
N ALA A 16 3.06 -1.01 -6.49
CA ALA A 16 4.41 -0.46 -6.45
C ALA A 16 4.48 0.74 -7.40
N GLY A 17 4.58 1.92 -6.83
CA GLY A 17 4.71 3.19 -7.56
C GLY A 17 5.61 4.16 -6.81
N PRO A 18 6.06 5.23 -7.48
CA PRO A 18 6.89 6.25 -6.84
C PRO A 18 6.12 6.90 -5.68
N GLY A 19 6.67 6.83 -4.49
CA GLY A 19 6.05 7.25 -3.23
C GLY A 19 6.02 6.11 -2.22
N ILE A 20 4.86 5.80 -1.66
CA ILE A 20 4.73 4.80 -0.58
C ILE A 20 5.25 3.43 -1.02
N GLY A 21 4.82 2.93 -2.18
CA GLY A 21 5.21 1.60 -2.65
C GLY A 21 6.72 1.44 -2.80
N GLU A 22 7.39 2.42 -3.40
CA GLU A 22 8.85 2.44 -3.55
C GLU A 22 9.56 2.52 -2.20
N ALA A 23 9.12 3.43 -1.32
CA ALA A 23 9.73 3.61 0.00
C ALA A 23 9.60 2.37 0.89
N VAL A 24 8.43 1.71 0.88
CA VAL A 24 8.21 0.46 1.61
C VAL A 24 9.09 -0.66 1.03
N ALA A 25 9.14 -0.79 -0.30
CA ALA A 25 9.98 -1.77 -0.97
C ALA A 25 11.46 -1.62 -0.58
N HIS A 26 12.00 -0.40 -0.64
CA HIS A 26 13.37 -0.09 -0.20
C HIS A 26 13.60 -0.43 1.27
N ARG A 27 12.66 -0.07 2.14
CA ARG A 27 12.80 -0.34 3.58
C ARG A 27 12.91 -1.84 3.84
N PHE A 28 12.01 -2.65 3.29
CA PHE A 28 12.04 -4.10 3.50
C PHE A 28 13.25 -4.77 2.81
N ALA A 29 13.66 -4.27 1.65
CA ALA A 29 14.89 -4.73 0.99
C ALA A 29 16.12 -4.54 1.90
N ALA A 30 16.26 -3.35 2.51
CA ALA A 30 17.35 -3.04 3.44
C ALA A 30 17.34 -3.93 4.70
N GLU A 31 16.17 -4.47 5.08
CA GLU A 31 16.02 -5.41 6.19
C GLU A 31 16.19 -6.88 5.77
N GLY A 32 16.65 -7.13 4.53
CA GLY A 32 17.02 -8.46 4.05
C GLY A 32 15.89 -9.25 3.38
N PHE A 33 14.76 -8.63 3.05
CA PHE A 33 13.71 -9.27 2.26
C PHE A 33 14.03 -9.31 0.78
N VAL A 34 13.56 -10.33 0.08
CA VAL A 34 13.39 -10.30 -1.37
C VAL A 34 12.06 -9.62 -1.67
N VAL A 35 12.06 -8.69 -2.61
CA VAL A 35 10.92 -7.81 -2.90
C VAL A 35 10.30 -8.15 -4.25
N ALA A 36 9.01 -8.48 -4.25
CA ALA A 36 8.18 -8.57 -5.45
C ALA A 36 7.40 -7.27 -5.62
N LEU A 37 7.68 -6.54 -6.70
CA LEU A 37 7.02 -5.28 -7.06
C LEU A 37 5.92 -5.54 -8.08
N LEU A 38 4.66 -5.21 -7.77
CA LEU A 38 3.52 -5.45 -8.65
C LEU A 38 2.84 -4.13 -9.03
N ALA A 39 2.77 -3.85 -10.32
CA ALA A 39 2.04 -2.72 -10.91
C ALA A 39 1.79 -2.94 -12.40
N ARG A 40 1.11 -1.99 -13.06
CA ARG A 40 0.76 -2.09 -14.49
C ARG A 40 1.84 -1.57 -15.42
N THR A 41 2.63 -0.58 -14.97
CA THR A 41 3.57 0.15 -15.81
C THR A 41 4.95 -0.46 -15.69
N GLU A 42 5.37 -1.18 -16.73
CA GLU A 42 6.62 -1.93 -16.74
C GLU A 42 7.84 -1.03 -16.55
N GLU A 43 7.94 0.10 -17.27
CA GLU A 43 9.07 1.04 -17.19
C GLU A 43 9.31 1.56 -15.77
N ALA A 44 8.22 1.87 -15.05
CA ALA A 44 8.30 2.31 -13.67
C ALA A 44 8.80 1.20 -12.74
N LEU A 45 8.34 -0.03 -12.98
CA LEU A 45 8.76 -1.21 -12.24
C LEU A 45 10.25 -1.55 -12.49
N GLN A 46 10.69 -1.50 -13.75
CA GLN A 46 12.09 -1.72 -14.12
C GLN A 46 13.02 -0.70 -13.45
N THR A 47 12.64 0.58 -13.49
CA THR A 47 13.40 1.65 -12.83
C THR A 47 13.51 1.41 -11.33
N MET A 48 12.41 1.10 -10.66
CA MET A 48 12.35 0.85 -9.22
C MET A 48 13.17 -0.40 -8.84
N THR A 49 13.04 -1.48 -9.61
CA THR A 49 13.81 -2.71 -9.43
C THR A 49 15.31 -2.42 -9.54
N LYS A 50 15.73 -1.68 -10.58
CA LYS A 50 17.11 -1.29 -10.77
C LYS A 50 17.66 -0.48 -9.60
N ASN A 51 16.89 0.50 -9.12
CA ASN A 51 17.31 1.34 -7.99
C ASN A 51 17.49 0.50 -6.72
N ILE A 52 16.52 -0.33 -6.36
CA ILE A 52 16.63 -1.19 -5.17
C ILE A 52 17.81 -2.14 -5.28
N ASN A 53 18.00 -2.76 -6.44
CA ASN A 53 19.11 -3.70 -6.64
C ASN A 53 20.48 -3.01 -6.64
N SER A 54 20.54 -1.75 -7.07
CA SER A 54 21.76 -0.94 -6.97
C SER A 54 22.09 -0.55 -5.53
N ASP A 55 21.06 -0.17 -4.76
CA ASP A 55 21.26 0.41 -3.43
C ASP A 55 21.44 -0.65 -2.33
N VAL A 56 20.80 -1.80 -2.47
CA VAL A 56 20.77 -2.83 -1.42
C VAL A 56 21.54 -4.08 -1.79
N GLY A 57 21.53 -4.47 -3.06
CA GLY A 57 22.24 -5.64 -3.57
C GLY A 57 21.50 -6.29 -4.73
N THR A 58 22.28 -6.92 -5.62
CA THR A 58 21.74 -7.60 -6.79
C THR A 58 20.75 -8.70 -6.38
N ASP A 59 19.75 -8.89 -7.22
CA ASP A 59 18.73 -9.95 -7.05
C ASP A 59 17.85 -9.80 -5.79
N THR A 60 17.76 -8.56 -5.26
CA THR A 60 16.93 -8.26 -4.09
C THR A 60 15.50 -7.91 -4.47
N ALA A 61 15.29 -7.23 -5.61
CA ALA A 61 13.97 -6.85 -6.11
C ALA A 61 13.70 -7.45 -7.48
N HIS A 62 12.46 -7.89 -7.68
CA HIS A 62 11.91 -8.44 -8.91
C HIS A 62 10.57 -7.77 -9.22
N TYR A 63 10.17 -7.68 -10.48
CA TYR A 63 8.92 -7.05 -10.83
C TYR A 63 7.97 -7.98 -11.61
N TYR A 64 6.67 -7.72 -11.45
CA TYR A 64 5.58 -8.50 -12.05
C TYR A 64 4.51 -7.53 -12.56
N ILE A 65 4.29 -7.53 -13.88
CA ILE A 65 3.26 -6.69 -14.49
C ILE A 65 1.90 -7.26 -14.10
N THR A 66 1.09 -6.47 -13.39
CA THR A 66 -0.17 -6.94 -12.81
C THR A 66 -1.24 -5.87 -12.93
N ASP A 67 -2.35 -6.19 -13.57
CA ASP A 67 -3.55 -5.35 -13.58
C ASP A 67 -4.58 -5.87 -12.56
N LEU A 68 -4.75 -5.13 -11.49
CA LEU A 68 -5.68 -5.47 -10.39
C LEU A 68 -7.17 -5.40 -10.77
N ARG A 69 -7.50 -5.06 -12.02
CA ARG A 69 -8.87 -5.14 -12.54
C ARG A 69 -9.18 -6.51 -13.14
N ILE A 70 -8.15 -7.34 -13.35
CA ILE A 70 -8.20 -8.63 -14.03
C ILE A 70 -7.64 -9.71 -13.10
N GLU A 71 -8.52 -10.58 -12.59
CA GLU A 71 -8.16 -11.62 -11.61
C GLU A 71 -7.06 -12.54 -12.12
N ASP A 72 -7.12 -12.96 -13.40
CA ASP A 72 -6.14 -13.86 -13.99
C ASP A 72 -4.71 -13.31 -13.99
N THR A 73 -4.54 -11.98 -14.16
CA THR A 73 -3.21 -11.36 -14.07
C THR A 73 -2.66 -11.40 -12.65
N VAL A 74 -3.54 -11.26 -11.66
CA VAL A 74 -3.17 -11.38 -10.24
C VAL A 74 -2.76 -12.82 -9.92
N ILE A 75 -3.57 -13.80 -10.30
CA ILE A 75 -3.28 -15.23 -10.09
C ILE A 75 -1.94 -15.61 -10.75
N SER A 76 -1.75 -15.23 -12.00
CA SER A 76 -0.51 -15.51 -12.75
C SER A 76 0.72 -14.90 -12.08
N SER A 77 0.63 -13.64 -11.64
CA SER A 77 1.74 -12.97 -10.97
C SER A 77 2.11 -13.64 -9.65
N PHE A 78 1.14 -13.96 -8.81
CA PHE A 78 1.41 -14.62 -7.52
C PHE A 78 1.89 -16.06 -7.67
N LYS A 79 1.44 -16.79 -8.70
CA LYS A 79 1.99 -18.09 -9.06
C LYS A 79 3.48 -17.99 -9.39
N ARG A 80 3.85 -17.04 -10.25
CA ARG A 80 5.26 -16.79 -10.61
C ARG A 80 6.10 -16.38 -9.39
N ILE A 81 5.62 -15.46 -8.54
CA ILE A 81 6.30 -15.07 -7.31
C ILE A 81 6.60 -16.30 -6.44
N ARG A 82 5.61 -17.18 -6.26
CA ARG A 82 5.78 -18.39 -5.45
C ARG A 82 6.81 -19.34 -6.05
N GLU A 83 6.83 -19.51 -7.37
CA GLU A 83 7.78 -20.37 -8.10
C GLU A 83 9.21 -19.78 -8.09
N GLU A 84 9.34 -18.48 -8.36
CA GLU A 84 10.65 -17.80 -8.52
C GLU A 84 11.27 -17.42 -7.16
N LEU A 85 10.49 -16.86 -6.24
CA LEU A 85 10.98 -16.30 -4.97
C LEU A 85 10.62 -17.14 -3.75
N GLY A 86 9.46 -17.79 -3.79
CA GLY A 86 8.89 -18.57 -2.69
C GLY A 86 7.62 -17.96 -2.11
N PRO A 87 7.11 -18.51 -1.00
CA PRO A 87 5.89 -18.04 -0.38
C PRO A 87 6.05 -16.60 0.14
N VAL A 88 5.00 -15.80 -0.04
CA VAL A 88 4.96 -14.41 0.45
C VAL A 88 4.78 -14.39 1.96
N ASN A 89 5.72 -13.79 2.67
CA ASN A 89 5.70 -13.63 4.13
C ASN A 89 5.01 -12.32 4.57
N VAL A 90 5.15 -11.28 3.73
CA VAL A 90 4.56 -9.97 3.96
C VAL A 90 3.86 -9.50 2.69
N LEU A 91 2.59 -9.15 2.82
CA LEU A 91 1.81 -8.52 1.77
C LEU A 91 1.59 -7.05 2.14
N VAL A 92 2.00 -6.12 1.27
CA VAL A 92 1.62 -4.71 1.35
C VAL A 92 0.71 -4.38 0.18
N TYR A 93 -0.57 -4.19 0.46
CA TYR A 93 -1.54 -3.74 -0.52
C TYR A 93 -1.61 -2.22 -0.53
N ASN A 94 -0.84 -1.61 -1.40
CA ASN A 94 -0.73 -0.15 -1.54
C ASN A 94 -1.48 0.39 -2.77
N ALA A 95 -2.08 -0.49 -3.56
CA ALA A 95 -2.77 -0.08 -4.77
C ALA A 95 -3.96 0.83 -4.46
N GLY A 96 -4.11 1.85 -5.31
CA GLY A 96 -5.24 2.75 -5.32
C GLY A 96 -5.45 3.31 -6.72
N ALA A 97 -6.70 3.44 -7.13
CA ALA A 97 -7.00 4.14 -8.36
C ALA A 97 -6.73 5.64 -8.20
N ARG A 98 -6.24 6.29 -9.28
CA ARG A 98 -6.04 7.74 -9.27
C ARG A 98 -7.39 8.43 -9.06
N ARG A 99 -7.50 9.17 -7.96
CA ARG A 99 -8.73 9.86 -7.59
C ARG A 99 -9.05 10.96 -8.60
N VAL A 100 -10.26 10.92 -9.16
CA VAL A 100 -10.84 12.03 -9.90
C VAL A 100 -11.63 12.85 -8.90
N ASN A 101 -11.11 14.02 -8.52
CA ASN A 101 -11.75 14.90 -7.55
C ASN A 101 -12.89 15.69 -8.19
N GLY A 102 -13.92 15.98 -7.39
CA GLY A 102 -14.91 16.99 -7.72
C GLY A 102 -16.13 16.52 -8.52
N LYS A 103 -16.23 15.23 -8.87
CA LYS A 103 -17.45 14.68 -9.46
C LYS A 103 -18.52 14.43 -8.41
N SER A 104 -19.73 14.89 -8.65
CA SER A 104 -20.88 14.53 -7.82
C SER A 104 -21.25 13.05 -7.98
N LEU A 105 -22.12 12.53 -7.13
CA LEU A 105 -22.60 11.15 -7.24
C LEU A 105 -23.26 10.89 -8.59
N ILE A 106 -24.08 11.80 -9.09
CA ILE A 106 -24.81 11.66 -10.35
C ILE A 106 -23.88 11.75 -11.58
N ASP A 107 -22.72 12.40 -11.47
CA ASP A 107 -21.74 12.52 -12.55
C ASP A 107 -20.72 11.36 -12.53
N THR A 108 -20.72 10.53 -11.49
CA THR A 108 -19.84 9.36 -11.39
C THR A 108 -20.41 8.24 -12.26
N THR A 109 -19.64 7.78 -13.26
CA THR A 109 -20.10 6.71 -14.13
C THR A 109 -19.98 5.34 -13.44
N SER A 110 -20.82 4.38 -13.89
CA SER A 110 -20.73 2.98 -13.43
C SER A 110 -19.35 2.39 -13.67
N GLU A 111 -18.72 2.70 -14.82
CA GLU A 111 -17.36 2.25 -15.14
C GLU A 111 -16.32 2.78 -14.15
N GLU A 112 -16.38 4.07 -13.80
CA GLU A 112 -15.50 4.66 -12.79
C GLU A 112 -15.68 3.98 -11.43
N PHE A 113 -16.93 3.79 -11.01
CA PHE A 113 -17.25 3.13 -9.75
C PHE A 113 -16.74 1.69 -9.72
N GLU A 114 -16.97 0.93 -10.79
CA GLU A 114 -16.51 -0.45 -10.94
C GLU A 114 -14.97 -0.52 -10.94
N ASN A 115 -14.28 0.30 -11.73
CA ASN A 115 -12.82 0.34 -11.79
C ASN A 115 -12.19 0.66 -10.44
N PHE A 116 -12.75 1.62 -9.70
CA PHE A 116 -12.28 1.92 -8.35
C PHE A 116 -12.50 0.77 -7.38
N THR A 117 -13.66 0.13 -7.45
CA THR A 117 -13.98 -1.01 -6.59
C THR A 117 -13.08 -2.21 -6.92
N LYS A 118 -12.84 -2.50 -8.19
CA LYS A 118 -11.91 -3.55 -8.62
C LYS A 118 -10.51 -3.31 -8.05
N ILE A 119 -9.96 -2.11 -8.21
CA ILE A 119 -8.61 -1.81 -7.75
C ILE A 119 -8.53 -1.73 -6.22
N ASN A 120 -9.49 -1.11 -5.53
CA ASN A 120 -9.36 -0.88 -4.09
C ASN A 120 -9.83 -2.08 -3.24
N LEU A 121 -10.74 -2.92 -3.74
CA LEU A 121 -11.35 -3.99 -2.96
C LEU A 121 -11.14 -5.39 -3.57
N PHE A 122 -11.56 -5.61 -4.83
CA PHE A 122 -11.45 -6.94 -5.44
C PHE A 122 -10.00 -7.40 -5.54
N GLY A 123 -9.08 -6.53 -6.00
CA GLY A 123 -7.66 -6.85 -6.04
C GLY A 123 -7.09 -7.22 -4.67
N ALA A 124 -7.49 -6.48 -3.60
CA ALA A 124 -7.09 -6.81 -2.23
C ALA A 124 -7.62 -8.17 -1.78
N PHE A 125 -8.86 -8.47 -2.11
CA PHE A 125 -9.49 -9.76 -1.83
C PHE A 125 -8.75 -10.91 -2.54
N TRP A 126 -8.48 -10.78 -3.84
CA TRP A 126 -7.79 -11.82 -4.61
C TRP A 126 -6.38 -12.09 -4.09
N VAL A 127 -5.58 -11.03 -3.88
CA VAL A 127 -4.20 -11.23 -3.37
C VAL A 127 -4.19 -11.82 -1.97
N SER A 128 -5.13 -11.43 -1.11
CA SER A 128 -5.25 -11.99 0.24
C SER A 128 -5.54 -13.50 0.19
N LYS A 129 -6.47 -13.94 -0.68
CA LYS A 129 -6.77 -15.35 -0.89
C LYS A 129 -5.55 -16.16 -1.35
N LEU A 130 -4.66 -15.55 -2.14
CA LEU A 130 -3.48 -16.23 -2.68
C LEU A 130 -2.35 -16.37 -1.67
N VAL A 131 -2.19 -15.42 -0.72
CA VAL A 131 -1.08 -15.47 0.24
C VAL A 131 -1.44 -16.13 1.57
N ILE A 132 -2.69 -16.04 2.02
CA ILE A 132 -3.14 -16.57 3.32
C ILE A 132 -2.85 -18.06 3.50
N PRO A 133 -3.07 -18.95 2.51
CA PRO A 133 -2.78 -20.39 2.69
C PRO A 133 -1.32 -20.66 3.07
N ASP A 134 -0.36 -19.99 2.44
CA ASP A 134 1.06 -20.16 2.76
C ASP A 134 1.41 -19.58 4.14
N MET A 135 0.83 -18.43 4.49
CA MET A 135 1.00 -17.82 5.80
C MET A 135 0.44 -18.71 6.92
N LEU A 136 -0.71 -19.37 6.68
CA LEU A 136 -1.29 -20.36 7.60
C LEU A 136 -0.39 -21.59 7.76
N ALA A 137 0.12 -22.14 6.67
CA ALA A 137 1.05 -23.26 6.70
C ALA A 137 2.35 -22.92 7.47
N ALA A 138 2.80 -21.66 7.38
CA ALA A 138 3.97 -21.17 8.12
C ALA A 138 3.65 -20.77 9.58
N GLY A 139 2.38 -20.67 9.99
CA GLY A 139 1.94 -20.16 11.29
C GLY A 139 2.33 -18.69 11.55
N LYS A 140 2.64 -17.94 10.49
CA LYS A 140 3.03 -16.51 10.55
C LYS A 140 2.82 -15.82 9.21
N GLY A 141 2.41 -14.57 9.24
CA GLY A 141 2.27 -13.71 8.07
C GLY A 141 1.90 -12.29 8.46
N THR A 142 2.15 -11.33 7.58
CA THR A 142 1.76 -9.93 7.80
C THR A 142 1.07 -9.41 6.54
N ILE A 143 -0.10 -8.80 6.70
CA ILE A 143 -0.87 -8.17 5.63
C ILE A 143 -1.16 -6.72 6.01
N LEU A 144 -0.61 -5.77 5.25
CA LEU A 144 -0.73 -4.34 5.50
C LEU A 144 -1.50 -3.68 4.35
N PHE A 145 -2.63 -3.07 4.66
CA PHE A 145 -3.46 -2.36 3.70
C PHE A 145 -3.25 -0.86 3.80
N THR A 146 -2.81 -0.24 2.71
CA THR A 146 -2.76 1.22 2.58
C THR A 146 -4.17 1.77 2.37
N SER A 147 -4.68 2.45 3.36
CA SER A 147 -6.02 3.00 3.37
C SER A 147 -5.97 4.54 3.38
N ALA A 148 -7.10 5.17 3.60
CA ALA A 148 -7.24 6.62 3.62
C ALA A 148 -8.45 7.02 4.46
N THR A 149 -8.61 8.31 4.75
CA THR A 149 -9.80 8.92 5.40
C THR A 149 -11.12 8.43 4.79
N GLY A 150 -11.13 8.16 3.48
CA GLY A 150 -12.27 7.60 2.77
C GLY A 150 -12.74 6.24 3.28
N ALA A 151 -11.99 5.56 4.15
CA ALA A 151 -12.41 4.34 4.84
C ALA A 151 -13.15 4.62 6.17
N LEU A 152 -13.18 5.86 6.62
CA LEU A 152 -13.83 6.28 7.87
C LEU A 152 -15.14 7.04 7.63
N ARG A 153 -15.21 7.76 6.51
CA ARG A 153 -16.37 8.58 6.17
C ARG A 153 -16.51 8.79 4.67
N GLY A 154 -17.75 8.82 4.17
CA GLY A 154 -18.04 9.29 2.83
C GLY A 154 -17.89 10.81 2.76
N MET A 155 -17.33 11.31 1.67
CA MET A 155 -17.18 12.74 1.44
C MET A 155 -17.72 13.11 0.07
N PRO A 156 -18.28 14.34 -0.11
CA PRO A 156 -18.65 14.83 -1.43
C PRO A 156 -17.48 14.70 -2.42
N GLY A 157 -17.78 14.29 -3.64
CA GLY A 157 -16.76 14.10 -4.69
C GLY A 157 -15.94 12.81 -4.58
N LEU A 158 -16.26 11.89 -3.66
CA LEU A 158 -15.56 10.63 -3.45
C LEU A 158 -16.46 9.39 -3.61
N ALA A 159 -17.50 9.49 -4.43
CA ALA A 159 -18.50 8.43 -4.61
C ALA A 159 -17.90 7.09 -5.05
N SER A 160 -16.89 7.09 -5.91
CA SER A 160 -16.19 5.87 -6.35
C SER A 160 -15.07 5.43 -5.39
N PHE A 161 -14.48 6.34 -4.63
CA PHE A 161 -13.30 6.07 -3.80
C PHE A 161 -13.66 5.52 -2.42
N SER A 162 -14.57 6.21 -1.70
CA SER A 162 -14.88 5.85 -0.31
C SER A 162 -15.46 4.44 -0.17
N PRO A 163 -16.42 3.96 -1.00
CA PRO A 163 -16.94 2.60 -0.87
C PRO A 163 -15.85 1.53 -0.97
N GLY A 164 -14.90 1.68 -1.91
CA GLY A 164 -13.78 0.76 -2.03
C GLY A 164 -12.87 0.76 -0.80
N LYS A 165 -12.61 1.91 -0.19
CA LYS A 165 -11.78 2.02 1.03
C LYS A 165 -12.52 1.53 2.28
N PHE A 166 -13.83 1.73 2.40
CA PHE A 166 -14.66 1.08 3.43
C PHE A 166 -14.63 -0.45 3.29
N GLY A 167 -14.79 -0.94 2.07
CA GLY A 167 -14.69 -2.38 1.77
C GLY A 167 -13.31 -2.95 2.15
N LEU A 168 -12.23 -2.24 1.83
CA LEU A 168 -10.86 -2.63 2.20
C LEU A 168 -10.69 -2.72 3.73
N ARG A 169 -11.22 -1.74 4.48
CA ARG A 169 -11.23 -1.74 5.95
C ARG A 169 -12.00 -2.95 6.50
N SER A 170 -13.17 -3.23 5.95
CA SER A 170 -13.97 -4.40 6.32
C SER A 170 -13.22 -5.71 6.04
N LEU A 171 -12.57 -5.84 4.88
CA LEU A 171 -11.74 -7.00 4.53
C LEU A 171 -10.61 -7.22 5.53
N CYS A 172 -9.91 -6.16 5.93
CA CYS A 172 -8.87 -6.23 6.96
C CYS A 172 -9.41 -6.76 8.29
N GLN A 173 -10.59 -6.29 8.72
CA GLN A 173 -11.24 -6.76 9.95
C GLN A 173 -11.64 -8.24 9.88
N ILE A 174 -12.12 -8.70 8.73
CA ILE A 174 -12.45 -10.12 8.49
C ILE A 174 -11.20 -10.96 8.62
N ILE A 175 -10.12 -10.61 7.91
CA ILE A 175 -8.84 -11.33 7.97
C ILE A 175 -8.31 -11.39 9.40
N THR A 176 -8.37 -10.28 10.13
CA THR A 176 -7.95 -10.23 11.54
C THR A 176 -8.74 -11.24 12.38
N ARG A 177 -10.06 -11.24 12.30
CA ARG A 177 -10.91 -12.11 13.11
C ARG A 177 -10.77 -13.60 12.79
N GLU A 178 -10.56 -13.94 11.51
CA GLU A 178 -10.43 -15.31 11.07
C GLU A 178 -9.05 -15.94 11.28
N TYR A 179 -7.99 -15.10 11.19
CA TYR A 179 -6.62 -15.62 11.06
C TYR A 179 -5.61 -15.08 12.07
N GLN A 180 -5.93 -14.06 12.87
CA GLN A 180 -4.99 -13.52 13.87
C GLN A 180 -4.55 -14.59 14.88
N ALA A 181 -5.47 -15.36 15.40
CA ALA A 181 -5.16 -16.46 16.32
C ALA A 181 -4.31 -17.58 15.69
N LYS A 182 -4.27 -17.62 14.35
CA LYS A 182 -3.47 -18.57 13.56
C LYS A 182 -2.10 -17.97 13.13
N GLY A 183 -1.75 -16.80 13.66
CA GLY A 183 -0.44 -16.18 13.43
C GLY A 183 -0.36 -15.19 12.27
N ILE A 184 -1.48 -14.73 11.72
CA ILE A 184 -1.50 -13.72 10.65
C ILE A 184 -1.87 -12.36 11.25
N HIS A 185 -0.96 -11.39 11.12
CA HIS A 185 -1.18 -10.00 11.49
C HIS A 185 -1.72 -9.22 10.30
N ALA A 186 -2.94 -8.68 10.39
CA ALA A 186 -3.49 -7.78 9.40
C ALA A 186 -3.73 -6.39 9.98
N CYS A 187 -3.29 -5.33 9.29
CA CYS A 187 -3.46 -3.94 9.72
C CYS A 187 -3.96 -3.06 8.58
N ASN A 188 -4.97 -2.24 8.89
CA ASN A 188 -5.48 -1.19 8.01
C ASN A 188 -4.82 0.15 8.38
N ILE A 189 -3.98 0.70 7.49
CA ILE A 189 -3.21 1.92 7.73
C ILE A 189 -3.95 3.08 7.06
N ILE A 190 -4.61 3.89 7.87
CA ILE A 190 -5.34 5.07 7.42
C ILE A 190 -4.36 6.23 7.28
N ILE A 191 -4.12 6.66 6.06
CA ILE A 191 -3.29 7.84 5.79
C ILE A 191 -4.24 9.02 5.60
N ASP A 192 -4.25 9.88 6.61
CA ASP A 192 -5.11 11.06 6.63
C ASP A 192 -4.31 12.31 6.29
N GLY A 193 -4.23 12.56 5.01
CA GLY A 193 -3.53 13.70 4.46
C GLY A 193 -2.85 13.39 3.14
N PRO A 194 -2.32 14.42 2.47
CA PRO A 194 -1.57 14.25 1.25
C PRO A 194 -0.21 13.62 1.54
N VAL A 195 0.15 12.66 0.69
CA VAL A 195 1.47 12.02 0.73
C VAL A 195 2.39 12.74 -0.25
N ASP A 196 3.61 13.02 0.16
CA ASP A 196 4.61 13.67 -0.69
C ASP A 196 5.09 12.68 -1.78
N GLY A 197 4.43 12.72 -2.93
CA GLY A 197 4.92 12.10 -4.16
C GLY A 197 5.71 13.13 -4.96
N LYS A 198 6.53 12.69 -5.90
CA LYS A 198 7.45 13.53 -6.72
C LYS A 198 6.89 14.88 -7.23
N LEU A 199 5.57 15.05 -7.25
CA LEU A 199 4.91 16.26 -7.79
C LEU A 199 3.97 16.95 -6.78
N ILE A 200 3.51 16.27 -5.74
CA ILE A 200 2.41 16.78 -4.88
C ILE A 200 2.84 17.98 -4.07
N GLY A 201 4.01 17.93 -3.43
CA GLY A 201 4.53 19.05 -2.65
C GLY A 201 4.64 20.33 -3.47
N GLY A 202 5.21 20.26 -4.67
CA GLY A 202 5.32 21.40 -5.57
C GLY A 202 3.97 21.92 -6.09
N VAL A 203 3.00 21.05 -6.34
CA VAL A 203 1.65 21.46 -6.75
C VAL A 203 0.92 22.16 -5.61
N MET A 204 0.97 21.60 -4.40
CA MET A 204 0.33 22.20 -3.21
C MET A 204 0.96 23.54 -2.85
N LYS A 205 2.28 23.64 -2.88
CA LYS A 205 3.00 24.91 -2.65
C LYS A 205 2.49 26.00 -3.58
N ARG A 206 2.49 25.76 -4.89
CA ARG A 206 1.97 26.72 -5.88
C ARG A 206 0.50 27.08 -5.67
N GLN A 207 -0.33 26.10 -5.28
CA GLN A 207 -1.73 26.35 -5.00
C GLN A 207 -1.90 27.26 -3.77
N TRP A 208 -1.18 27.01 -2.69
CA TRP A 208 -1.24 27.83 -1.48
C TRP A 208 -0.69 29.25 -1.69
N GLU A 209 0.37 29.40 -2.47
CA GLU A 209 0.87 30.71 -2.91
C GLU A 209 -0.22 31.50 -3.67
N ARG A 210 -0.89 30.85 -4.62
CA ARG A 210 -1.99 31.46 -5.40
C ARG A 210 -3.21 31.82 -4.56
N THR A 211 -3.50 31.07 -3.50
CA THR A 211 -4.66 31.29 -2.61
C THR A 211 -4.31 32.12 -1.38
N GLY A 212 -3.12 32.70 -1.33
CA GLY A 212 -2.69 33.58 -0.22
C GLY A 212 -2.32 32.84 1.07
N GLN A 213 -2.24 31.52 1.07
CA GLN A 213 -1.86 30.71 2.23
C GLN A 213 -0.33 30.58 2.34
N LYS A 214 0.35 31.74 2.44
CA LYS A 214 1.83 31.85 2.37
C LYS A 214 2.53 31.04 3.46
N ASP A 215 1.97 31.00 4.68
CA ASP A 215 2.56 30.25 5.80
C ASP A 215 2.58 28.74 5.51
N LYS A 216 1.52 28.20 4.90
CA LYS A 216 1.49 26.80 4.47
C LYS A 216 2.45 26.54 3.32
N ALA A 217 2.55 27.47 2.38
CA ALA A 217 3.49 27.34 1.26
C ALA A 217 4.95 27.39 1.71
N ALA A 218 5.26 28.15 2.78
CA ALA A 218 6.60 28.23 3.35
C ALA A 218 7.03 26.96 4.08
N ASP A 219 6.07 26.17 4.59
CA ASP A 219 6.33 24.95 5.37
C ASP A 219 5.51 23.77 4.84
N VAL A 220 5.59 23.54 3.53
CA VAL A 220 4.80 22.52 2.85
C VAL A 220 5.06 21.11 3.38
N GLU A 221 6.30 20.82 3.77
CA GLU A 221 6.70 19.49 4.26
C GLU A 221 5.96 19.10 5.54
N ALA A 222 5.72 20.05 6.45
CA ALA A 222 4.98 19.79 7.68
C ALA A 222 3.51 19.42 7.46
N HIS A 223 2.98 19.68 6.26
CA HIS A 223 1.62 19.32 5.84
C HIS A 223 1.54 18.05 5.00
N LEU A 224 2.68 17.40 4.72
CA LEU A 224 2.77 16.22 3.86
C LEU A 224 3.28 15.01 4.66
N VAL A 225 2.64 13.88 4.46
CA VAL A 225 3.17 12.59 4.93
C VAL A 225 4.33 12.18 4.02
N GLN A 226 5.51 12.01 4.61
CA GLN A 226 6.70 11.62 3.85
C GLN A 226 6.70 10.10 3.62
N PRO A 227 6.83 9.61 2.37
CA PRO A 227 6.86 8.18 2.07
C PRO A 227 7.94 7.40 2.83
N ARG A 228 9.11 8.01 2.98
CA ARG A 228 10.24 7.42 3.72
C ARG A 228 9.88 7.18 5.19
N ASP A 229 9.28 8.17 5.82
CA ASP A 229 8.92 8.09 7.25
C ASP A 229 7.74 7.12 7.44
N LEU A 230 6.81 7.11 6.48
CA LEU A 230 5.72 6.15 6.47
C LEU A 230 6.22 4.70 6.31
N ALA A 231 7.28 4.46 5.52
CA ALA A 231 7.88 3.12 5.38
C ALA A 231 8.41 2.57 6.72
N HIS A 232 8.87 3.44 7.65
CA HIS A 232 9.22 3.04 9.01
C HIS A 232 7.98 2.55 9.79
N THR A 233 6.82 3.15 9.57
CA THR A 233 5.55 2.70 10.17
C THR A 233 5.17 1.31 9.68
N TYR A 234 5.31 1.02 8.37
CA TYR A 234 5.05 -0.33 7.84
C TYR A 234 6.00 -1.37 8.43
N TRP A 235 7.28 -1.04 8.55
CA TRP A 235 8.25 -1.91 9.20
C TRP A 235 7.92 -2.13 10.68
N PHE A 236 7.61 -1.08 11.42
CA PHE A 236 7.18 -1.17 12.83
C PHE A 236 5.99 -2.11 13.00
N LEU A 237 4.96 -1.99 12.17
CA LEU A 237 3.79 -2.87 12.21
C LEU A 237 4.16 -4.34 11.95
N HIS A 238 5.05 -4.59 10.97
CA HIS A 238 5.53 -5.95 10.70
C HIS A 238 6.28 -6.55 11.90
N MET A 239 7.05 -5.75 12.61
CA MET A 239 7.90 -6.18 13.73
C MET A 239 7.18 -6.26 15.07
N GLN A 240 5.92 -5.89 15.16
CA GLN A 240 5.17 -5.92 16.41
C GLN A 240 5.13 -7.33 17.02
N PRO A 241 5.34 -7.44 18.35
CA PRO A 241 5.16 -8.70 19.05
C PRO A 241 3.68 -9.12 19.01
N ARG A 242 3.46 -10.44 18.99
CA ARG A 242 2.11 -11.02 18.85
C ARG A 242 1.10 -10.56 19.91
N SER A 243 1.57 -10.13 21.08
CA SER A 243 0.71 -9.66 22.17
C SER A 243 0.16 -8.24 21.96
N THR A 244 0.66 -7.49 20.98
CA THR A 244 0.34 -6.06 20.78
C THR A 244 0.12 -5.71 19.32
N TRP A 245 -0.45 -6.59 18.52
CA TRP A 245 -0.72 -6.34 17.11
C TRP A 245 -1.77 -5.24 16.91
N THR A 246 -1.42 -4.25 16.12
CA THR A 246 -2.29 -3.15 15.71
C THR A 246 -3.18 -3.58 14.55
N GLN A 247 -4.49 -3.52 14.71
CA GLN A 247 -5.46 -3.86 13.67
C GLN A 247 -5.77 -2.65 12.76
N GLU A 248 -5.75 -1.44 13.32
CA GLU A 248 -5.98 -0.20 12.58
C GLU A 248 -5.07 0.91 13.13
N LEU A 249 -4.47 1.69 12.23
CA LEU A 249 -3.57 2.80 12.57
C LEU A 249 -3.92 4.02 11.74
N ASP A 250 -4.05 5.17 12.38
CA ASP A 250 -4.23 6.48 11.74
C ASP A 250 -2.89 7.21 11.73
N VAL A 251 -2.46 7.66 10.53
CA VAL A 251 -1.20 8.39 10.30
C VAL A 251 -1.49 9.67 9.55
N ARG A 252 -0.94 10.77 10.05
CA ARG A 252 -1.09 12.09 9.45
C ARG A 252 0.15 12.94 9.60
N ALA A 253 0.29 13.95 8.75
CA ALA A 253 1.36 14.94 8.89
C ALA A 253 1.12 15.83 10.10
N MET A 254 2.19 16.37 10.69
CA MET A 254 2.17 17.15 11.92
C MET A 254 1.20 18.35 11.85
N LYS A 255 1.14 19.05 10.71
CA LYS A 255 0.27 20.22 10.50
C LYS A 255 -0.98 19.91 9.67
N GLU A 256 -1.34 18.62 9.51
CA GLU A 256 -2.57 18.29 8.81
C GLU A 256 -3.80 18.62 9.66
N THR A 257 -4.70 19.43 9.09
CA THR A 257 -5.86 19.97 9.80
C THR A 257 -7.20 19.56 9.19
N LEU A 258 -7.20 18.63 8.20
CA LEU A 258 -8.41 18.23 7.47
C LEU A 258 -9.49 17.64 8.39
N PHE A 259 -9.11 17.03 9.52
CA PHE A 259 -10.06 16.50 10.51
C PHE A 259 -10.62 17.53 11.50
N THR A 260 -10.01 18.69 11.62
CA THR A 260 -10.43 19.69 12.61
C THR A 260 -11.58 20.58 12.14
N LYS A 261 -12.02 20.39 10.87
CA LYS A 261 -13.24 21.04 10.33
C LYS A 261 -14.34 19.99 10.21
N LEU A 262 -14.91 19.62 11.33
CA LEU A 262 -16.23 19.00 11.44
C LEU A 262 -17.29 20.08 11.50
#